data_280025d70d2527ef116b1bc78baa2e87
#
_entry.id   280025d70d2527ef116b1bc78baa2e87
#
_cell.length_a   1.000
_cell.length_b   1.000
_cell.length_c   1.000
_cell.angle_alpha   90.00
_cell.angle_beta   90.00
_cell.angle_gamma   90.00
#
_symmetry.space_group_name_H-M   'P 1'
#
loop_
_entity.id
_entity.type
_entity.pdbx_description
1 polymer ?
#
loop_
_entity_poly.entity_id
_entity_poly.type
_entity_poly.pdbx_seq_one_letter_code
_entity_poly.pdbx_strand_id
1 'polypeptide(L)'
;GSEMCIRDREWDSIVKDLYGGHIFTGINVDPAAGSGVIGVLSMLWNIYGQLFEATPTALRGWLQCRNVMSTDTKEQEATIRIALGTWSPAPDHDVKIPEHPVVDQYLEEALDPSCSDLIAYGELQVAEDVDWQQFTIPLEYLRTDRKPTHLIITCDAGSRILCLDDFELLYDYNF
;
A
#
# COMPACT_ATOMS: atom_id res chain seq x y z
N GLY A 1 17.58 -2.76 14.07
CA GLY A 1 16.36 -2.72 13.33
C GLY A 1 15.98 -1.30 12.96
N SER A 2 15.45 -1.08 11.79
CA SER A 2 14.92 0.22 11.39
C SER A 2 13.42 0.22 11.63
N GLU A 3 12.99 0.75 12.76
CA GLU A 3 11.57 0.98 13.02
C GLU A 3 11.01 2.00 12.03
N MET A 4 9.91 1.69 11.40
CA MET A 4 9.19 2.59 10.52
C MET A 4 7.84 2.94 11.14
N CYS A 5 7.67 4.20 11.52
CA CYS A 5 6.40 4.69 12.05
C CYS A 5 5.70 5.53 11.00
N ILE A 6 4.51 5.09 10.62
CA ILE A 6 3.61 5.87 9.77
C ILE A 6 2.74 6.68 10.70
N ARG A 7 2.88 8.00 10.62
CA ARG A 7 2.06 8.94 11.37
C ARG A 7 1.41 9.89 10.39
N ASP A 8 0.13 10.12 10.58
CA ASP A 8 -0.54 11.24 9.94
C ASP A 8 0.20 12.53 10.34
N ARG A 9 0.85 13.18 9.36
CA ARG A 9 1.53 14.45 9.62
C ARG A 9 0.48 15.55 9.67
N GLU A 10 0.43 16.27 10.78
CA GLU A 10 -0.23 17.56 10.83
C GLU A 10 0.41 18.50 9.80
N TRP A 11 -0.11 18.50 8.60
CA TRP A 11 0.09 19.56 7.63
C TRP A 11 -1.14 20.43 7.62
N ASP A 12 -0.95 21.75 7.43
CA ASP A 12 -1.99 22.77 7.47
C ASP A 12 -3.32 22.37 6.84
N SER A 13 -4.40 22.87 7.42
CA SER A 13 -5.80 22.46 7.31
C SER A 13 -6.40 22.25 5.91
N ILE A 14 -5.68 22.53 4.84
CA ILE A 14 -6.12 22.31 3.44
C ILE A 14 -5.61 20.97 2.89
N VAL A 15 -4.58 20.38 3.48
CA VAL A 15 -3.95 19.12 3.05
C VAL A 15 -4.38 17.94 3.92
N LYS A 16 -5.03 18.21 5.06
CA LYS A 16 -5.50 17.19 6.03
C LYS A 16 -6.45 16.15 5.45
N ASP A 17 -7.21 16.50 4.41
CA ASP A 17 -8.21 15.61 3.81
C ASP A 17 -7.68 14.79 2.63
N LEU A 18 -6.42 14.96 2.24
CA LEU A 18 -5.89 14.36 1.01
C LEU A 18 -4.85 13.27 1.20
N TYR A 19 -4.17 13.21 2.36
CA TYR A 19 -3.07 12.25 2.55
C TYR A 19 -2.96 11.78 4.00
N GLY A 20 -3.59 10.66 4.35
CA GLY A 20 -3.20 9.84 5.49
C GLY A 20 -1.76 9.34 5.31
N GLY A 21 -1.03 9.09 6.40
CA GLY A 21 0.29 8.49 6.32
C GLY A 21 0.20 7.08 5.73
N HIS A 22 0.75 6.86 4.53
CA HIS A 22 0.78 5.55 3.92
C HIS A 22 2.18 5.20 3.41
N ILE A 23 2.47 3.91 3.36
CA ILE A 23 3.65 3.33 2.73
C ILE A 23 3.19 2.34 1.68
N PHE A 24 3.89 2.27 0.58
CA PHE A 24 3.56 1.33 -0.49
C PHE A 24 4.80 0.87 -1.25
N THR A 25 4.71 -0.27 -1.91
CA THR A 25 5.68 -0.70 -2.91
C THR A 25 5.32 -0.07 -4.26
N GLY A 26 6.23 0.71 -4.80
CA GLY A 26 6.00 1.43 -6.05
C GLY A 26 6.87 2.67 -6.15
N ILE A 27 6.46 3.59 -7.00
CA ILE A 27 7.15 4.87 -7.21
C ILE A 27 6.16 6.03 -7.06
N ASN A 28 6.69 7.17 -6.63
CA ASN A 28 5.97 8.44 -6.58
C ASN A 28 6.45 9.30 -7.76
N VAL A 29 5.52 9.77 -8.58
CA VAL A 29 5.81 10.55 -9.80
C VAL A 29 5.14 11.90 -9.72
N ASP A 30 5.90 12.97 -9.98
CA ASP A 30 5.35 14.30 -10.22
C ASP A 30 5.00 14.46 -11.71
N PRO A 31 3.73 14.40 -12.10
CA PRO A 31 3.33 14.54 -13.51
C PRO A 31 3.61 15.94 -14.07
N ALA A 32 3.89 16.93 -13.21
CA ALA A 32 4.25 18.30 -13.60
C ALA A 32 5.76 18.49 -13.79
N ALA A 33 6.60 17.50 -13.42
CA ALA A 33 8.04 17.57 -13.60
C ALA A 33 8.38 17.69 -15.09
N GLY A 34 8.83 18.87 -15.49
CA GLY A 34 9.18 19.19 -16.89
C GLY A 34 8.17 20.08 -17.65
N SER A 35 7.01 20.39 -17.12
CA SER A 35 6.02 21.24 -17.80
C SER A 35 6.23 22.75 -17.62
N GLY A 36 7.17 23.17 -16.74
CA GLY A 36 7.41 24.59 -16.44
C GLY A 36 6.23 25.34 -15.80
N VAL A 37 5.14 24.63 -15.54
CA VAL A 37 3.98 25.17 -14.84
C VAL A 37 4.21 24.95 -13.34
N ILE A 38 4.54 26.01 -12.64
CA ILE A 38 4.48 26.06 -11.17
C ILE A 38 2.99 26.06 -10.82
N GLY A 39 2.36 24.92 -10.94
CA GLY A 39 0.98 24.71 -10.52
C GLY A 39 0.96 24.42 -9.02
N VAL A 40 0.15 25.17 -8.30
CA VAL A 40 -0.06 25.11 -6.83
C VAL A 40 -0.63 23.75 -6.35
N LEU A 41 -0.81 22.79 -7.23
CA LEU A 41 -1.29 21.44 -6.97
C LEU A 41 -0.53 20.44 -7.88
N SER A 42 0.76 20.22 -7.61
CA SER A 42 1.41 19.01 -8.14
C SER A 42 0.84 17.84 -7.35
N MET A 43 -0.21 17.21 -7.87
CA MET A 43 -0.66 15.93 -7.35
C MET A 43 0.45 14.93 -7.66
N LEU A 44 1.21 14.55 -6.65
CA LEU A 44 2.12 13.42 -6.75
C LEU A 44 1.28 12.18 -7.01
N TRP A 45 1.55 11.47 -8.08
CA TRP A 45 0.89 10.21 -8.37
C TRP A 45 1.68 9.07 -7.75
N ASN A 46 1.03 8.31 -6.90
CA ASN A 46 1.56 7.03 -6.43
C ASN A 46 1.27 5.99 -7.51
N ILE A 47 2.31 5.35 -8.00
CA ILE A 47 2.20 4.22 -8.92
C ILE A 47 2.59 2.98 -8.15
N TYR A 48 1.62 2.11 -7.93
CA TYR A 48 1.76 0.90 -7.14
C TYR A 48 2.32 -0.25 -7.97
N GLY A 49 3.05 -1.11 -7.31
CA GLY A 49 3.57 -2.36 -7.86
C GLY A 49 5.07 -2.34 -8.13
N GLN A 50 5.71 -3.40 -7.69
CA GLN A 50 7.11 -3.70 -7.93
C GLN A 50 7.21 -5.01 -8.70
N LEU A 51 8.15 -5.11 -9.64
CA LEU A 51 8.41 -6.36 -10.36
C LEU A 51 8.70 -7.50 -9.40
N PHE A 52 7.92 -8.58 -9.51
CA PHE A 52 8.00 -9.70 -8.60
C PHE A 52 7.34 -10.94 -9.21
N GLU A 53 8.10 -12.04 -9.35
CA GLU A 53 7.64 -13.24 -10.03
C GLU A 53 7.48 -14.46 -9.10
N ALA A 54 7.78 -14.30 -7.81
CA ALA A 54 7.65 -15.39 -6.85
C ALA A 54 6.20 -15.51 -6.31
N THR A 55 5.91 -16.63 -5.65
CA THR A 55 4.59 -16.98 -5.16
C THR A 55 4.62 -17.23 -3.65
N PRO A 56 4.79 -16.19 -2.82
CA PRO A 56 4.72 -16.33 -1.36
C PRO A 56 3.33 -16.75 -0.91
N THR A 57 3.26 -17.41 0.23
CA THR A 57 2.00 -17.84 0.83
C THR A 57 1.49 -16.90 1.91
N ALA A 58 2.34 -16.04 2.46
CA ALA A 58 1.96 -15.04 3.44
C ALA A 58 2.96 -13.87 3.52
N LEU A 59 2.51 -12.75 4.07
CA LEU A 59 3.34 -11.65 4.56
C LEU A 59 3.38 -11.72 6.09
N ARG A 60 4.57 -11.67 6.68
CA ARG A 60 4.79 -11.57 8.11
C ARG A 60 5.53 -10.29 8.45
N GLY A 61 5.33 -9.76 9.63
CA GLY A 61 6.04 -8.62 10.15
C GLY A 61 5.69 -8.35 11.61
N TRP A 62 6.15 -7.22 12.11
CA TRP A 62 5.80 -6.69 13.42
C TRP A 62 5.06 -5.39 13.28
N LEU A 63 4.06 -5.17 14.12
CA LEU A 63 3.32 -3.92 14.18
C LEU A 63 3.08 -3.47 15.62
N GLN A 64 2.95 -2.17 15.76
CA GLN A 64 2.34 -1.49 16.89
C GLN A 64 1.33 -0.49 16.34
N CYS A 65 0.14 -0.41 16.91
CA CYS A 65 -0.89 0.53 16.51
C CYS A 65 -1.42 1.30 17.72
N ARG A 66 -1.60 2.61 17.58
CA ARG A 66 -2.15 3.48 18.62
C ARG A 66 -3.19 4.43 18.04
N ASN A 67 -4.24 4.65 18.79
CA ASN A 67 -5.21 5.69 18.45
C ASN A 67 -4.56 7.07 18.60
N VAL A 68 -4.79 7.95 17.64
CA VAL A 68 -4.51 9.37 17.81
C VAL A 68 -5.73 9.97 18.47
N MET A 69 -5.58 10.54 19.66
CA MET A 69 -6.66 11.25 20.35
C MET A 69 -7.03 12.49 19.51
N SER A 70 -7.83 12.28 18.48
CA SER A 70 -8.42 13.34 17.66
C SER A 70 -9.91 13.36 17.92
N THR A 71 -10.43 14.52 18.29
CA THR A 71 -11.83 14.71 18.68
C THR A 71 -12.80 14.82 17.51
N ASP A 72 -12.33 14.75 16.23
CA ASP A 72 -13.13 15.25 15.11
C ASP A 72 -13.23 14.33 13.87
N THR A 73 -12.69 13.12 13.87
CA THR A 73 -12.74 12.29 12.66
C THR A 73 -13.42 10.95 12.93
N LYS A 74 -14.15 10.46 11.93
CA LYS A 74 -14.58 9.06 11.88
C LYS A 74 -13.35 8.19 12.08
N GLU A 75 -13.35 7.36 13.11
CA GLU A 75 -12.27 6.40 13.34
C GLU A 75 -12.08 5.56 12.09
N GLN A 76 -10.93 5.72 11.44
CA GLN A 76 -10.49 4.87 10.34
C GLN A 76 -9.46 3.88 10.88
N GLU A 77 -9.66 2.63 10.56
CA GLU A 77 -8.77 1.53 10.93
C GLU A 77 -7.45 1.64 10.15
N ALA A 78 -6.36 1.22 10.78
CA ALA A 78 -5.13 1.01 10.04
C ALA A 78 -5.25 -0.26 9.22
N THR A 79 -4.73 -0.26 7.99
CA THR A 79 -4.86 -1.38 7.06
C THR A 79 -3.50 -1.72 6.44
N ILE A 80 -3.17 -3.01 6.44
CA ILE A 80 -2.00 -3.55 5.73
C ILE A 80 -2.53 -4.51 4.68
N ARG A 81 -2.16 -4.29 3.40
CA ARG A 81 -2.57 -5.12 2.28
C ARG A 81 -1.37 -5.65 1.54
N ILE A 82 -1.49 -6.87 1.04
CA ILE A 82 -0.55 -7.46 0.11
C ILE A 82 -1.31 -8.06 -1.07
N ALA A 83 -0.84 -7.80 -2.28
CA ALA A 83 -1.43 -8.32 -3.50
C ALA A 83 -0.36 -8.75 -4.50
N LEU A 84 -0.65 -9.80 -5.22
CA LEU A 84 0.12 -10.27 -6.38
C LEU A 84 -0.75 -10.19 -7.61
N GLY A 85 -0.20 -9.70 -8.71
CA GLY A 85 -0.96 -9.57 -9.94
C GLY A 85 -0.11 -9.43 -11.19
N THR A 86 -0.81 -9.22 -12.31
CA THR A 86 -0.22 -9.02 -13.65
C THR A 86 -0.45 -7.61 -14.18
N TRP A 87 -0.66 -6.64 -13.31
CA TRP A 87 -0.84 -5.24 -13.70
C TRP A 87 0.33 -4.73 -14.53
N SER A 88 0.07 -3.68 -15.29
CA SER A 88 1.14 -2.99 -16.03
C SER A 88 2.21 -2.46 -15.10
N PRO A 89 3.51 -2.62 -15.46
CA PRO A 89 4.60 -2.14 -14.62
C PRO A 89 4.49 -0.64 -14.38
N ALA A 90 4.94 -0.21 -13.18
CA ALA A 90 5.26 1.18 -12.98
C ALA A 90 6.27 1.62 -14.06
N PRO A 91 6.14 2.83 -14.62
CA PRO A 91 7.02 3.29 -15.69
C PRO A 91 8.47 3.28 -15.19
N ASP A 92 9.37 2.79 -16.01
CA ASP A 92 10.80 3.01 -15.82
C ASP A 92 11.07 4.53 -15.90
N HIS A 93 12.08 5.03 -15.23
CA HIS A 93 12.34 6.46 -14.96
C HIS A 93 12.34 7.40 -16.18
N ASP A 94 12.25 6.89 -17.40
CA ASP A 94 12.22 7.66 -18.66
C ASP A 94 10.82 7.94 -19.23
N VAL A 95 9.78 7.74 -18.43
CA VAL A 95 8.48 8.41 -18.53
C VAL A 95 7.68 8.20 -19.81
N LYS A 96 7.07 7.06 -19.90
CA LYS A 96 5.68 7.02 -20.44
C LYS A 96 4.83 6.36 -19.37
N ILE A 97 3.83 7.08 -18.85
CA ILE A 97 2.80 6.49 -17.99
C ILE A 97 2.22 5.30 -18.76
N PRO A 98 2.26 4.08 -18.23
CA PRO A 98 1.65 2.92 -18.89
C PRO A 98 0.18 3.19 -19.20
N GLU A 99 -0.38 2.52 -20.19
CA GLU A 99 -1.79 2.70 -20.56
C GLU A 99 -2.75 2.41 -19.40
N HIS A 100 -2.34 1.57 -18.44
CA HIS A 100 -3.13 1.22 -17.25
C HIS A 100 -2.25 1.02 -16.00
N PRO A 101 -1.64 2.09 -15.46
CA PRO A 101 -0.91 1.98 -14.19
C PRO A 101 -1.90 1.78 -13.03
N VAL A 102 -1.52 1.01 -12.03
CA VAL A 102 -2.25 1.03 -10.75
C VAL A 102 -1.83 2.30 -10.01
N VAL A 103 -2.69 3.29 -10.02
CA VAL A 103 -2.52 4.57 -9.30
C VAL A 103 -3.59 4.69 -8.23
N ASP A 104 -3.48 5.70 -7.35
CA ASP A 104 -4.39 5.88 -6.19
C ASP A 104 -5.87 5.71 -6.56
N GLN A 105 -6.33 6.31 -7.63
CA GLN A 105 -7.74 6.25 -8.04
C GLN A 105 -8.21 4.87 -8.52
N TYR A 106 -7.29 3.97 -8.91
CA TYR A 106 -7.58 2.62 -9.40
C TYR A 106 -7.12 1.53 -8.43
N LEU A 107 -6.55 1.89 -7.28
CA LEU A 107 -6.01 0.92 -6.34
C LEU A 107 -7.09 -0.05 -5.83
N GLU A 108 -8.23 0.47 -5.42
CA GLU A 108 -9.34 -0.37 -4.92
C GLU A 108 -9.90 -1.29 -6.01
N GLU A 109 -9.98 -0.81 -7.27
CA GLU A 109 -10.41 -1.65 -8.40
C GLU A 109 -9.35 -2.73 -8.73
N ALA A 110 -8.07 -2.39 -8.65
CA ALA A 110 -6.97 -3.33 -8.90
C ALA A 110 -6.89 -4.42 -7.83
N LEU A 111 -7.30 -4.13 -6.61
CA LEU A 111 -7.30 -5.06 -5.46
C LEU A 111 -8.64 -5.79 -5.30
N ASP A 112 -9.66 -5.48 -6.10
CA ASP A 112 -10.95 -6.16 -6.06
C ASP A 112 -10.83 -7.60 -6.59
N PRO A 113 -11.40 -8.62 -5.92
CA PRO A 113 -11.36 -10.00 -6.38
C PRO A 113 -11.90 -10.24 -7.80
N SER A 114 -12.75 -9.35 -8.31
CA SER A 114 -13.25 -9.39 -9.69
C SER A 114 -12.24 -8.91 -10.73
N CYS A 115 -11.20 -8.18 -10.32
CA CYS A 115 -10.13 -7.73 -11.20
C CYS A 115 -9.40 -8.93 -11.82
N SER A 116 -9.35 -8.98 -13.16
CA SER A 116 -8.73 -10.10 -13.87
C SER A 116 -7.23 -10.20 -13.63
N ASP A 117 -6.58 -9.10 -13.28
CA ASP A 117 -5.13 -9.02 -13.09
C ASP A 117 -4.69 -9.37 -11.67
N LEU A 118 -5.62 -9.38 -10.71
CA LEU A 118 -5.34 -9.79 -9.33
C LEU A 118 -5.20 -11.32 -9.27
N ILE A 119 -4.06 -11.82 -8.78
CA ILE A 119 -3.75 -13.25 -8.64
C ILE A 119 -3.93 -13.72 -7.21
N ALA A 120 -3.39 -12.99 -6.26
CA ALA A 120 -3.51 -13.31 -4.84
C ALA A 120 -3.65 -12.02 -4.02
N TYR A 121 -4.34 -12.13 -2.89
CA TYR A 121 -4.64 -11.01 -2.01
C TYR A 121 -4.64 -11.43 -0.54
N GLY A 122 -4.21 -10.51 0.32
CA GLY A 122 -4.32 -10.63 1.76
C GLY A 122 -4.42 -9.26 2.41
N GLU A 123 -5.19 -9.16 3.50
CA GLU A 123 -5.43 -7.92 4.22
C GLU A 123 -5.45 -8.15 5.73
N LEU A 124 -4.95 -7.18 6.47
CA LEU A 124 -5.07 -7.05 7.91
C LEU A 124 -5.59 -5.67 8.26
N GLN A 125 -6.71 -5.62 8.98
CA GLN A 125 -7.26 -4.39 9.56
C GLN A 125 -6.95 -4.35 11.06
N VAL A 126 -6.54 -3.18 11.56
CA VAL A 126 -6.18 -2.97 12.96
C VAL A 126 -7.04 -1.83 13.51
N ALA A 127 -8.12 -2.20 14.21
CA ALA A 127 -9.11 -1.29 14.77
C ALA A 127 -8.77 -0.84 16.20
N GLU A 128 -7.94 -1.59 16.91
CA GLU A 128 -7.67 -1.38 18.34
C GLU A 128 -6.22 -0.96 18.57
N ASP A 129 -5.96 -0.46 19.78
CA ASP A 129 -4.61 -0.21 20.23
C ASP A 129 -3.91 -1.53 20.52
N VAL A 130 -2.78 -1.74 19.88
CA VAL A 130 -1.97 -2.95 20.08
C VAL A 130 -0.51 -2.57 20.34
N ASP A 131 0.09 -3.25 21.31
CA ASP A 131 1.55 -3.20 21.53
C ASP A 131 2.29 -3.97 20.44
N TRP A 132 3.61 -3.81 20.39
CA TRP A 132 4.44 -4.54 19.45
C TRP A 132 4.11 -6.03 19.46
N GLN A 133 3.59 -6.50 18.34
CA GLN A 133 3.27 -7.90 18.13
C GLN A 133 3.56 -8.33 16.69
N GLN A 134 3.86 -9.61 16.55
CA GLN A 134 4.02 -10.19 15.22
C GLN A 134 2.65 -10.39 14.58
N PHE A 135 2.55 -10.09 13.30
CA PHE A 135 1.39 -10.40 12.48
C PHE A 135 1.77 -11.31 11.30
N THR A 136 0.78 -12.00 10.77
CA THR A 136 0.91 -12.76 9.53
C THR A 136 -0.36 -12.58 8.73
N ILE A 137 -0.22 -12.16 7.47
CA ILE A 137 -1.31 -12.00 6.50
C ILE A 137 -1.19 -13.11 5.48
N PRO A 138 -2.08 -14.11 5.52
CA PRO A 138 -2.11 -15.15 4.50
C PRO A 138 -2.52 -14.58 3.14
N LEU A 139 -1.96 -15.12 2.08
CA LEU A 139 -2.34 -14.81 0.71
C LEU A 139 -3.37 -15.83 0.21
N GLU A 140 -4.57 -15.37 -0.11
CA GLU A 140 -5.56 -16.13 -0.83
C GLU A 140 -5.27 -16.06 -2.33
N TYR A 141 -4.99 -17.20 -2.95
CA TYR A 141 -4.76 -17.30 -4.38
C TYR A 141 -6.09 -17.45 -5.12
N LEU A 142 -6.52 -16.38 -5.77
CA LEU A 142 -7.74 -16.33 -6.57
C LEU A 142 -7.55 -16.98 -7.95
N ARG A 143 -6.31 -16.98 -8.45
CA ARG A 143 -5.93 -17.53 -9.76
C ARG A 143 -4.63 -18.29 -9.65
N THR A 144 -4.62 -19.51 -10.21
CA THR A 144 -3.47 -20.42 -10.23
C THR A 144 -3.01 -20.77 -11.65
N ASP A 145 -3.69 -20.21 -12.66
CA ASP A 145 -3.45 -20.45 -14.08
C ASP A 145 -2.26 -19.64 -14.64
N ARG A 146 -1.81 -18.64 -13.89
CA ARG A 146 -0.71 -17.75 -14.28
C ARG A 146 0.17 -17.37 -13.08
N LYS A 147 1.38 -16.88 -13.38
CA LYS A 147 2.30 -16.37 -12.37
C LYS A 147 2.15 -14.86 -12.22
N PRO A 148 2.37 -14.32 -11.01
CA PRO A 148 2.43 -12.87 -10.82
C PRO A 148 3.64 -12.29 -11.56
N THR A 149 3.54 -11.02 -11.90
CA THR A 149 4.63 -10.19 -12.41
C THR A 149 4.93 -9.00 -11.49
N HIS A 150 3.99 -8.70 -10.59
CA HIS A 150 4.07 -7.55 -9.69
C HIS A 150 3.57 -7.90 -8.29
N LEU A 151 4.18 -7.21 -7.31
CA LEU A 151 3.80 -7.20 -5.91
C LEU A 151 3.35 -5.78 -5.53
N ILE A 152 2.21 -5.67 -4.87
CA ILE A 152 1.75 -4.47 -4.18
C ILE A 152 1.69 -4.78 -2.69
N ILE A 153 2.37 -3.97 -1.86
CA ILE A 153 2.16 -3.90 -0.42
C ILE A 153 1.78 -2.46 -0.13
N THR A 154 0.67 -2.26 0.57
CA THR A 154 0.25 -0.94 1.07
C THR A 154 -0.01 -1.01 2.56
N CYS A 155 0.39 0.04 3.26
CA CYS A 155 0.15 0.21 4.68
C CYS A 155 -0.43 1.60 4.90
N ASP A 156 -1.67 1.65 5.31
CA ASP A 156 -2.40 2.88 5.59
C ASP A 156 -2.67 2.96 7.10
N ALA A 157 -2.30 4.07 7.71
CA ALA A 157 -2.52 4.27 9.14
C ALA A 157 -3.95 4.70 9.45
N GLY A 158 -4.75 5.13 8.46
CA GLY A 158 -6.06 5.70 8.69
C GLY A 158 -5.98 6.91 9.63
N SER A 159 -6.77 6.89 10.72
CA SER A 159 -6.71 7.90 11.78
C SER A 159 -5.82 7.48 12.97
N ARG A 160 -4.89 6.56 12.77
CA ARG A 160 -4.07 5.95 13.83
C ARG A 160 -2.58 6.22 13.62
N ILE A 161 -1.76 5.83 14.59
CA ILE A 161 -0.30 5.72 14.43
C ILE A 161 0.00 4.25 14.23
N LEU A 162 0.55 3.90 13.07
CA LEU A 162 0.98 2.55 12.73
C LEU A 162 2.51 2.51 12.64
N CYS A 163 3.13 1.71 13.49
CA CYS A 163 4.56 1.42 13.44
C CYS A 163 4.76 -0.01 12.92
N LEU A 164 5.71 -0.18 12.01
CA LEU A 164 5.96 -1.43 11.31
C LEU A 164 7.45 -1.78 11.33
N ASP A 165 7.77 -3.09 11.37
CA ASP A 165 9.13 -3.59 11.31
C ASP A 165 9.20 -5.02 10.74
N ASP A 166 10.38 -5.42 10.25
CA ASP A 166 10.76 -6.78 9.86
C ASP A 166 9.77 -7.49 8.91
N PHE A 167 9.40 -6.84 7.80
CA PHE A 167 8.56 -7.48 6.78
C PHE A 167 9.30 -8.63 6.08
N GLU A 168 8.63 -9.77 6.03
CA GLU A 168 9.13 -11.01 5.42
C GLU A 168 8.03 -11.69 4.60
N LEU A 169 8.38 -12.14 3.40
CA LEU A 169 7.52 -12.98 2.57
C LEU A 169 7.77 -14.46 2.88
N LEU A 170 6.73 -15.17 3.26
CA LEU A 170 6.79 -16.60 3.59
C LEU A 170 6.34 -17.44 2.39
N TYR A 171 7.01 -18.56 2.14
CA TYR A 171 6.74 -19.42 0.98
C TYR A 171 6.11 -20.78 1.35
N ASP A 172 6.25 -21.19 2.60
CA ASP A 172 5.78 -22.50 3.10
C ASP A 172 4.82 -22.35 4.29
N TYR A 173 4.09 -21.23 4.35
CA TYR A 173 3.14 -21.02 5.44
C TYR A 173 1.89 -21.87 5.19
N ASN A 174 1.70 -22.89 6.05
CA ASN A 174 0.50 -23.72 6.06
C ASN A 174 -0.42 -23.25 7.19
N PHE A 175 -1.69 -23.04 6.88
CA PHE A 175 -2.73 -22.68 7.83
C PHE A 175 -3.23 -23.89 8.62
#